data_574a5ff5d4001984244610d4f79b33cb
#
_entry.id   574a5ff5d4001984244610d4f79b33cb
#
_cell.length_a   1.000
_cell.length_b   1.000
_cell.length_c   1.000
_cell.angle_alpha   90.00
_cell.angle_beta   90.00
_cell.angle_gamma   90.00
#
_symmetry.space_group_name_H-M   'P 1'
#
loop_
_entity.id
_entity.type
_entity.pdbx_description
1 polymer ?
#
loop_
_entity_poly.entity_id
_entity_poly.type
_entity_poly.pdbx_seq_one_letter_code
_entity_poly.pdbx_strand_id
1 'polypeptide(L)'
;VPLIGFAGATWTIFAYMVEGSGSKTFSEARKLLVTNPDLSHKLLQLITDTTISYLKGQVKYGVNLVQVFDSWAGILGIEQYNEFALPYVTQICDAISEVPVTYFGKGANQSFDKMAQLNCRTLGLDWNVDPKKVREIIGANKTLQGNLDPCVLYGSYDFIEKETRKMVKSFEGGTHIANLGHGVYPDTNPDAVRCFIDTIKSL
;
A
#
# COMPACT_ATOMS: atom_id res chain seq x y z
N VAL A 1 -7.49 18.47 9.98
CA VAL A 1 -6.66 17.35 9.50
C VAL A 1 -7.55 16.42 8.70
N PRO A 2 -7.19 16.04 7.47
CA PRO A 2 -7.96 15.08 6.68
C PRO A 2 -8.09 13.73 7.40
N LEU A 3 -9.28 13.11 7.29
CA LEU A 3 -9.54 11.77 7.80
C LEU A 3 -9.32 10.77 6.66
N ILE A 4 -8.49 9.77 6.94
CA ILE A 4 -8.18 8.69 6.00
C ILE A 4 -8.99 7.45 6.38
N GLY A 5 -9.89 7.02 5.50
CA GLY A 5 -10.51 5.71 5.58
C GLY A 5 -9.58 4.63 5.04
N PHE A 6 -9.77 3.38 5.44
CA PHE A 6 -8.94 2.31 4.90
C PHE A 6 -9.62 0.94 4.93
N ALA A 7 -9.09 0.04 4.12
CA ALA A 7 -9.39 -1.39 4.14
C ALA A 7 -8.18 -2.21 3.70
N GLY A 8 -8.17 -3.50 4.03
CA GLY A 8 -7.27 -4.45 3.39
C GLY A 8 -7.67 -4.66 1.93
N ALA A 9 -6.70 -4.89 1.07
CA ALA A 9 -6.95 -5.35 -0.29
C ALA A 9 -7.45 -6.80 -0.30
N THR A 10 -8.12 -7.16 -1.36
CA THR A 10 -8.77 -8.46 -1.50
C THR A 10 -7.83 -9.63 -1.24
N TRP A 11 -6.64 -9.64 -1.85
CA TRP A 11 -5.67 -10.70 -1.64
C TRP A 11 -5.22 -10.81 -0.18
N THR A 12 -4.88 -9.68 0.44
CA THR A 12 -4.45 -9.66 1.84
C THR A 12 -5.53 -10.21 2.78
N ILE A 13 -6.80 -9.84 2.58
CA ILE A 13 -7.93 -10.37 3.37
C ILE A 13 -8.11 -11.86 3.12
N PHE A 14 -8.11 -12.29 1.85
CA PHE A 14 -8.17 -13.70 1.46
C PHE A 14 -7.08 -14.53 2.13
N ALA A 15 -5.84 -14.03 2.11
CA ALA A 15 -4.70 -14.70 2.71
C ALA A 15 -4.91 -14.95 4.21
N TYR A 16 -5.36 -13.94 4.96
CA TYR A 16 -5.68 -14.10 6.38
C TYR A 16 -6.86 -15.03 6.64
N MET A 17 -7.91 -14.95 5.83
CA MET A 17 -9.10 -15.80 6.00
C MET A 17 -8.79 -17.29 5.78
N VAL A 18 -8.03 -17.60 4.72
CA VAL A 18 -7.69 -18.99 4.38
C VAL A 18 -6.64 -19.57 5.33
N GLU A 19 -5.64 -18.77 5.70
CA GLU A 19 -4.59 -19.22 6.63
C GLU A 19 -5.09 -19.31 8.08
N GLY A 20 -6.13 -18.54 8.45
CA GLY A 20 -6.72 -18.48 9.80
C GLY A 20 -5.88 -17.69 10.81
N SER A 21 -4.70 -17.24 10.45
CA SER A 21 -3.80 -16.45 11.31
C SER A 21 -2.78 -15.69 10.46
N GLY A 22 -1.91 -14.89 11.11
CA GLY A 22 -0.74 -14.31 10.44
C GLY A 22 0.28 -15.38 10.08
N SER A 23 0.85 -15.28 8.89
CA SER A 23 1.86 -16.22 8.37
C SER A 23 2.96 -15.45 7.63
N LYS A 24 4.17 -16.02 7.58
CA LYS A 24 5.26 -15.48 6.76
C LYS A 24 5.13 -15.87 5.28
N THR A 25 4.46 -16.95 4.98
CA THR A 25 4.41 -17.57 3.65
C THR A 25 3.01 -17.66 3.07
N PHE A 26 1.97 -17.65 3.92
CA PHE A 26 0.57 -17.86 3.55
C PHE A 26 0.43 -19.07 2.60
N SER A 27 1.04 -20.19 3.01
CA SER A 27 1.15 -21.38 2.18
C SER A 27 -0.21 -22.02 1.89
N GLU A 28 -1.14 -22.04 2.85
CA GLU A 28 -2.47 -22.59 2.65
C GLU A 28 -3.29 -21.70 1.69
N ALA A 29 -3.20 -20.39 1.84
CA ALA A 29 -3.85 -19.46 0.91
C ALA A 29 -3.31 -19.63 -0.52
N ARG A 30 -1.98 -19.66 -0.69
CA ARG A 30 -1.35 -19.86 -2.00
C ARG A 30 -1.62 -21.24 -2.61
N LYS A 31 -1.68 -22.28 -1.78
CA LYS A 31 -2.05 -23.63 -2.19
C LYS A 31 -3.48 -23.66 -2.75
N LEU A 32 -4.42 -22.96 -2.09
CA LEU A 32 -5.80 -22.88 -2.56
C LEU A 32 -5.91 -22.23 -3.95
N LEU A 33 -5.10 -21.20 -4.25
CA LEU A 33 -5.07 -20.60 -5.59
C LEU A 33 -4.77 -21.61 -6.69
N VAL A 34 -3.87 -22.57 -6.40
CA VAL A 34 -3.42 -23.60 -7.38
C VAL A 34 -4.35 -24.81 -7.42
N THR A 35 -4.85 -25.22 -6.25
CA THR A 35 -5.64 -26.47 -6.16
C THR A 35 -7.11 -26.26 -6.48
N ASN A 36 -7.64 -25.05 -6.27
CA ASN A 36 -9.03 -24.73 -6.58
C ASN A 36 -9.18 -23.24 -6.98
N PRO A 37 -8.71 -22.85 -8.18
CA PRO A 37 -8.75 -21.47 -8.65
C PRO A 37 -10.19 -20.92 -8.73
N ASP A 38 -11.17 -21.72 -9.15
CA ASP A 38 -12.56 -21.27 -9.26
C ASP A 38 -13.15 -20.87 -7.90
N LEU A 39 -12.87 -21.64 -6.84
CA LEU A 39 -13.29 -21.29 -5.50
C LEU A 39 -12.56 -20.04 -5.00
N SER A 40 -11.27 -19.95 -5.31
CA SER A 40 -10.47 -18.78 -4.97
C SER A 40 -11.03 -17.50 -5.60
N HIS A 41 -11.35 -17.53 -6.88
CA HIS A 41 -11.99 -16.41 -7.58
C HIS A 41 -13.34 -16.01 -6.98
N LYS A 42 -14.18 -16.99 -6.63
CA LYS A 42 -15.48 -16.73 -5.96
C LYS A 42 -15.29 -16.04 -4.61
N LEU A 43 -14.36 -16.53 -3.80
CA LEU A 43 -14.08 -15.94 -2.49
C LEU A 43 -13.46 -14.53 -2.62
N LEU A 44 -12.49 -14.37 -3.54
CA LEU A 44 -11.89 -13.07 -3.83
C LEU A 44 -12.95 -12.05 -4.30
N GLN A 45 -13.91 -12.45 -5.14
CA GLN A 45 -14.98 -11.55 -5.57
C GLN A 45 -15.89 -11.15 -4.40
N LEU A 46 -16.28 -12.07 -3.53
CA LEU A 46 -17.09 -11.78 -2.35
C LEU A 46 -16.38 -10.81 -1.39
N ILE A 47 -15.08 -10.99 -1.17
CA ILE A 47 -14.25 -10.07 -0.38
C ILE A 47 -14.22 -8.70 -1.04
N THR A 48 -14.05 -8.63 -2.36
CA THR A 48 -14.01 -7.39 -3.13
C THR A 48 -15.31 -6.60 -2.98
N ASP A 49 -16.45 -7.24 -3.19
CA ASP A 49 -17.78 -6.62 -3.09
C ASP A 49 -18.02 -6.09 -1.66
N THR A 50 -17.60 -6.84 -0.66
CA THR A 50 -17.68 -6.44 0.75
C THR A 50 -16.77 -5.24 1.04
N THR A 51 -15.54 -5.27 0.52
CA THR A 51 -14.56 -4.18 0.70
C THR A 51 -15.04 -2.89 0.03
N ILE A 52 -15.61 -2.98 -1.18
CA ILE A 52 -16.20 -1.83 -1.87
C ILE A 52 -17.35 -1.24 -1.05
N SER A 53 -18.27 -2.09 -0.56
CA SER A 53 -19.39 -1.65 0.28
C SER A 53 -18.90 -0.96 1.56
N TYR A 54 -17.88 -1.52 2.20
CA TYR A 54 -17.27 -0.98 3.42
C TYR A 54 -16.62 0.38 3.18
N LEU A 55 -15.82 0.51 2.11
CA LEU A 55 -15.17 1.78 1.75
C LEU A 55 -16.19 2.86 1.36
N LYS A 56 -17.23 2.51 0.60
CA LYS A 56 -18.34 3.44 0.29
C LYS A 56 -19.07 3.90 1.56
N GLY A 57 -19.22 3.01 2.55
CA GLY A 57 -19.73 3.38 3.87
C GLY A 57 -18.85 4.43 4.54
N GLN A 58 -17.52 4.26 4.55
CA GLN A 58 -16.60 5.24 5.12
C GLN A 58 -16.67 6.59 4.37
N VAL A 59 -16.73 6.57 3.04
CA VAL A 59 -16.90 7.79 2.22
C VAL A 59 -18.19 8.53 2.59
N LYS A 60 -19.30 7.81 2.70
CA LYS A 60 -20.60 8.37 3.13
C LYS A 60 -20.52 9.06 4.49
N TYR A 61 -19.67 8.57 5.39
CA TYR A 61 -19.49 9.15 6.73
C TYR A 61 -18.35 10.18 6.79
N GLY A 62 -17.82 10.63 5.65
CA GLY A 62 -17.04 11.85 5.54
C GLY A 62 -15.54 11.68 5.61
N VAL A 63 -14.98 10.52 5.25
CA VAL A 63 -13.53 10.41 5.03
C VAL A 63 -13.11 11.23 3.81
N ASN A 64 -11.92 11.83 3.87
CA ASN A 64 -11.42 12.69 2.81
C ASN A 64 -10.67 11.94 1.72
N LEU A 65 -10.17 10.76 2.03
CA LEU A 65 -9.52 9.82 1.11
C LEU A 65 -9.59 8.40 1.69
N VAL A 66 -9.34 7.40 0.85
CA VAL A 66 -9.27 6.01 1.31
C VAL A 66 -7.93 5.39 0.91
N GLN A 67 -7.44 4.47 1.73
CA GLN A 67 -6.25 3.69 1.47
C GLN A 67 -6.56 2.19 1.48
N VAL A 68 -6.10 1.50 0.44
CA VAL A 68 -6.23 0.04 0.26
C VAL A 68 -4.87 -0.59 0.49
N PHE A 69 -4.77 -1.41 1.56
CA PHE A 69 -3.52 -2.04 1.98
C PHE A 69 -3.41 -3.47 1.46
N ASP A 70 -2.51 -3.72 0.52
CA ASP A 70 -2.14 -5.07 0.08
C ASP A 70 -0.77 -5.47 0.67
N SER A 71 -0.77 -5.69 1.98
CA SER A 71 0.45 -5.91 2.77
C SER A 71 1.19 -7.20 2.39
N TRP A 72 0.51 -8.12 1.73
CA TRP A 72 1.05 -9.42 1.33
C TRP A 72 1.12 -9.62 -0.18
N ALA A 73 0.97 -8.56 -0.98
CA ALA A 73 1.06 -8.61 -2.44
C ALA A 73 2.37 -9.24 -2.93
N GLY A 74 3.48 -8.92 -2.27
CA GLY A 74 4.82 -9.36 -2.67
C GLY A 74 5.14 -10.84 -2.44
N ILE A 75 4.27 -11.61 -1.78
CA ILE A 75 4.47 -13.07 -1.67
C ILE A 75 3.91 -13.83 -2.89
N LEU A 76 3.13 -13.17 -3.72
CA LEU A 76 2.66 -13.71 -4.99
C LEU A 76 3.73 -13.55 -6.08
N GLY A 77 3.89 -14.57 -6.91
CA GLY A 77 4.60 -14.41 -8.16
C GLY A 77 3.84 -13.47 -9.12
N ILE A 78 4.52 -12.96 -10.15
CA ILE A 78 3.93 -12.00 -11.10
C ILE A 78 2.61 -12.51 -11.69
N GLU A 79 2.56 -13.75 -12.14
CA GLU A 79 1.36 -14.34 -12.74
C GLU A 79 0.22 -14.43 -11.74
N GLN A 80 0.50 -14.94 -10.52
CA GLN A 80 -0.49 -15.02 -9.46
C GLN A 80 -1.00 -13.64 -9.02
N TYR A 81 -0.12 -12.64 -8.92
CA TYR A 81 -0.55 -11.28 -8.61
C TYR A 81 -1.47 -10.73 -9.69
N ASN A 82 -1.13 -10.94 -10.97
CA ASN A 82 -1.93 -10.49 -12.10
C ASN A 82 -3.30 -11.16 -12.19
N GLU A 83 -3.41 -12.41 -11.72
CA GLU A 83 -4.64 -13.20 -11.77
C GLU A 83 -5.49 -13.03 -10.51
N PHE A 84 -4.88 -13.09 -9.31
CA PHE A 84 -5.61 -13.21 -8.05
C PHE A 84 -5.57 -11.95 -7.17
N ALA A 85 -4.83 -10.90 -7.53
CA ALA A 85 -4.78 -9.65 -6.78
C ALA A 85 -5.19 -8.44 -7.63
N LEU A 86 -4.50 -8.20 -8.73
CA LEU A 86 -4.66 -7.00 -9.54
C LEU A 86 -6.09 -6.77 -10.07
N PRO A 87 -6.84 -7.76 -10.59
CA PRO A 87 -8.20 -7.55 -11.09
C PRO A 87 -9.17 -7.09 -10.00
N TYR A 88 -8.97 -7.55 -8.79
CA TYR A 88 -9.83 -7.23 -7.64
C TYR A 88 -9.53 -5.84 -7.07
N VAL A 89 -8.24 -5.47 -6.97
CA VAL A 89 -7.91 -4.11 -6.57
C VAL A 89 -8.32 -3.09 -7.63
N THR A 90 -8.30 -3.46 -8.91
CA THR A 90 -8.83 -2.63 -9.99
C THR A 90 -10.31 -2.33 -9.75
N GLN A 91 -11.13 -3.35 -9.47
CA GLN A 91 -12.55 -3.18 -9.15
C GLN A 91 -12.77 -2.24 -7.96
N ILE A 92 -11.95 -2.36 -6.90
CA ILE A 92 -12.04 -1.47 -5.73
C ILE A 92 -11.72 -0.02 -6.14
N CYS A 93 -10.64 0.20 -6.89
CA CYS A 93 -10.25 1.54 -7.34
C CYS A 93 -11.30 2.17 -8.26
N ASP A 94 -11.89 1.39 -9.15
CA ASP A 94 -12.91 1.88 -10.09
C ASP A 94 -14.25 2.19 -9.40
N ALA A 95 -14.56 1.47 -8.33
CA ALA A 95 -15.82 1.64 -7.60
C ALA A 95 -15.85 2.86 -6.69
N ILE A 96 -14.72 3.47 -6.35
CA ILE A 96 -14.60 4.63 -5.46
C ILE A 96 -14.15 5.83 -6.28
N SER A 97 -15.07 6.71 -6.62
CA SER A 97 -14.82 7.92 -7.42
C SER A 97 -14.97 9.22 -6.64
N GLU A 98 -15.62 9.18 -5.47
CA GLU A 98 -16.00 10.35 -4.70
C GLU A 98 -14.83 10.96 -3.95
N VAL A 99 -13.82 10.16 -3.61
CA VAL A 99 -12.60 10.58 -2.89
C VAL A 99 -11.36 9.94 -3.50
N PRO A 100 -10.17 10.54 -3.34
CA PRO A 100 -8.92 9.94 -3.81
C PRO A 100 -8.68 8.56 -3.18
N VAL A 101 -8.23 7.62 -4.00
CA VAL A 101 -7.80 6.28 -3.55
C VAL A 101 -6.28 6.23 -3.54
N THR A 102 -5.72 5.71 -2.46
CA THR A 102 -4.32 5.28 -2.35
C THR A 102 -4.26 3.76 -2.35
N TYR A 103 -3.46 3.17 -3.23
CA TYR A 103 -3.18 1.73 -3.21
C TYR A 103 -1.74 1.48 -2.73
N PHE A 104 -1.57 0.55 -1.81
CA PHE A 104 -0.27 0.14 -1.28
C PHE A 104 -0.09 -1.36 -1.47
N GLY A 105 0.63 -1.75 -2.53
CA GLY A 105 0.98 -3.14 -2.85
C GLY A 105 2.40 -3.47 -2.39
N LYS A 106 2.56 -3.80 -1.11
CA LYS A 106 3.87 -4.06 -0.51
C LYS A 106 4.58 -5.23 -1.18
N GLY A 107 5.79 -4.99 -1.65
CA GLY A 107 6.65 -6.01 -2.25
C GLY A 107 6.28 -6.46 -3.67
N ALA A 108 5.20 -5.94 -4.26
CA ALA A 108 4.81 -6.24 -5.65
C ALA A 108 5.54 -5.34 -6.67
N ASN A 109 6.84 -5.15 -6.46
CA ASN A 109 7.66 -4.16 -7.16
C ASN A 109 7.77 -4.40 -8.67
N GLN A 110 7.61 -5.64 -9.11
CA GLN A 110 7.64 -6.03 -10.52
C GLN A 110 6.36 -5.66 -11.30
N SER A 111 5.35 -5.11 -10.64
CA SER A 111 4.05 -4.82 -11.24
C SER A 111 3.69 -3.33 -11.25
N PHE A 112 4.67 -2.44 -11.08
CA PHE A 112 4.42 -0.98 -11.10
C PHE A 112 3.84 -0.49 -12.43
N ASP A 113 4.23 -1.07 -13.55
CA ASP A 113 3.68 -0.79 -14.88
C ASP A 113 2.16 -1.02 -14.91
N LYS A 114 1.69 -2.09 -14.28
CA LYS A 114 0.26 -2.42 -14.16
C LYS A 114 -0.43 -1.59 -13.10
N MET A 115 0.22 -1.38 -11.95
CA MET A 115 -0.32 -0.50 -10.91
C MET A 115 -0.48 0.95 -11.41
N ALA A 116 0.34 1.38 -12.37
CA ALA A 116 0.21 2.68 -13.02
C ALA A 116 -1.16 2.85 -13.73
N GLN A 117 -1.77 1.75 -14.17
CA GLN A 117 -3.07 1.75 -14.86
C GLN A 117 -4.27 1.74 -13.91
N LEU A 118 -4.07 1.47 -12.62
CA LEU A 118 -5.15 1.51 -11.63
C LEU A 118 -5.79 2.90 -11.57
N ASN A 119 -7.10 2.96 -11.42
CA ASN A 119 -7.83 4.21 -11.20
C ASN A 119 -7.68 4.71 -9.75
N CYS A 120 -6.44 4.75 -9.25
CA CYS A 120 -6.09 5.33 -7.96
C CYS A 120 -5.28 6.61 -8.15
N ARG A 121 -5.43 7.57 -7.25
CA ARG A 121 -4.67 8.84 -7.31
C ARG A 121 -3.23 8.66 -6.82
N THR A 122 -3.02 7.78 -5.85
CA THR A 122 -1.75 7.62 -5.14
C THR A 122 -1.32 6.17 -5.11
N LEU A 123 -0.02 5.92 -5.33
CA LEU A 123 0.62 4.64 -5.08
C LEU A 123 1.52 4.75 -3.85
N GLY A 124 1.28 3.89 -2.86
CA GLY A 124 2.16 3.72 -1.70
C GLY A 124 3.36 2.85 -2.04
N LEU A 125 4.53 3.27 -1.61
CA LEU A 125 5.80 2.57 -1.80
C LEU A 125 6.33 2.05 -0.47
N ASP A 126 6.79 0.82 -0.44
CA ASP A 126 7.56 0.31 0.69
C ASP A 126 9.03 0.76 0.62
N TRP A 127 9.77 0.55 1.71
CA TRP A 127 11.15 1.05 1.85
C TRP A 127 12.17 0.33 0.96
N ASN A 128 11.81 -0.81 0.32
CA ASN A 128 12.71 -1.57 -0.54
C ASN A 128 12.74 -1.03 -1.98
N VAL A 129 11.98 0.03 -2.25
CA VAL A 129 11.78 0.57 -3.60
C VAL A 129 12.54 1.87 -3.76
N ASP A 130 13.18 2.05 -4.91
CA ASP A 130 13.74 3.33 -5.33
C ASP A 130 12.63 4.20 -5.98
N PRO A 131 12.22 5.31 -5.35
CA PRO A 131 11.15 6.16 -5.88
C PRO A 131 11.44 6.74 -7.26
N LYS A 132 12.71 6.98 -7.60
CA LYS A 132 13.11 7.49 -8.92
C LYS A 132 12.79 6.49 -10.02
N LYS A 133 13.15 5.22 -9.80
CA LYS A 133 12.84 4.14 -10.76
C LYS A 133 11.33 3.94 -10.93
N VAL A 134 10.58 4.03 -9.84
CA VAL A 134 9.11 3.96 -9.92
C VAL A 134 8.58 5.14 -10.73
N ARG A 135 9.09 6.33 -10.49
CA ARG A 135 8.69 7.54 -11.23
C ARG A 135 8.94 7.43 -12.73
N GLU A 136 10.05 6.81 -13.14
CA GLU A 136 10.35 6.51 -14.55
C GLU A 136 9.30 5.58 -15.18
N ILE A 137 8.78 4.62 -14.43
CA ILE A 137 7.78 3.66 -14.92
C ILE A 137 6.38 4.29 -14.99
N ILE A 138 5.96 5.00 -13.92
CA ILE A 138 4.57 5.47 -13.78
C ILE A 138 4.34 6.89 -14.30
N GLY A 139 5.41 7.64 -14.59
CA GLY A 139 5.32 9.05 -14.97
C GLY A 139 4.93 9.98 -13.81
N ALA A 140 4.60 11.23 -14.13
CA ALA A 140 4.29 12.28 -13.15
C ALA A 140 2.80 12.33 -12.72
N ASN A 141 1.92 11.59 -13.38
CA ASN A 141 0.47 11.74 -13.22
C ASN A 141 -0.09 11.18 -11.91
N LYS A 142 0.64 10.29 -11.23
CA LYS A 142 0.26 9.75 -9.94
C LYS A 142 1.09 10.36 -8.81
N THR A 143 0.45 10.56 -7.68
CA THR A 143 1.15 10.86 -6.43
C THR A 143 1.84 9.58 -5.92
N LEU A 144 3.06 9.70 -5.43
CA LEU A 144 3.74 8.63 -4.70
C LEU A 144 3.70 8.92 -3.20
N GLN A 145 3.42 7.91 -2.39
CA GLN A 145 3.42 8.02 -0.93
C GLN A 145 4.48 7.08 -0.34
N GLY A 146 5.27 7.58 0.57
CA GLY A 146 6.29 6.78 1.27
C GLY A 146 7.58 7.56 1.43
N ASN A 147 8.75 6.90 1.57
CA ASN A 147 8.92 5.45 1.80
C ASN A 147 10.11 5.24 2.77
N LEU A 148 10.22 6.11 3.81
CA LEU A 148 11.31 5.97 4.77
C LEU A 148 11.23 4.58 5.43
N ASP A 149 12.37 3.88 5.52
CA ASP A 149 12.44 2.63 6.28
C ASP A 149 12.09 2.89 7.75
N PRO A 150 11.07 2.22 8.31
CA PRO A 150 10.73 2.36 9.73
C PRO A 150 11.90 2.11 10.68
N CYS A 151 12.88 1.28 10.29
CA CYS A 151 14.09 1.04 11.07
C CYS A 151 14.98 2.28 11.24
N VAL A 152 14.87 3.29 10.38
CA VAL A 152 15.59 4.56 10.54
C VAL A 152 15.21 5.24 11.85
N LEU A 153 13.98 5.04 12.34
CA LEU A 153 13.50 5.64 13.59
C LEU A 153 14.20 5.12 14.87
N TYR A 154 15.01 4.06 14.76
CA TYR A 154 15.86 3.60 15.86
C TYR A 154 17.23 4.31 15.90
N GLY A 155 17.52 5.13 14.90
CA GLY A 155 18.77 5.91 14.83
C GLY A 155 18.77 7.15 15.73
N SER A 156 19.91 7.87 15.74
CA SER A 156 19.97 9.20 16.35
C SER A 156 19.08 10.19 15.60
N TYR A 157 18.68 11.29 16.26
CA TYR A 157 17.84 12.32 15.62
C TYR A 157 18.52 12.93 14.39
N ASP A 158 19.84 13.15 14.43
CA ASP A 158 20.62 13.60 13.27
C ASP A 158 20.56 12.62 12.10
N PHE A 159 20.60 11.31 12.41
CA PHE A 159 20.46 10.26 11.39
C PHE A 159 19.06 10.23 10.80
N ILE A 160 18.02 10.33 11.64
CA ILE A 160 16.63 10.39 11.21
C ILE A 160 16.41 11.60 10.30
N GLU A 161 16.89 12.78 10.69
CA GLU A 161 16.79 13.99 9.88
C GLU A 161 17.48 13.82 8.52
N LYS A 162 18.71 13.34 8.52
CA LYS A 162 19.49 13.11 7.28
C LYS A 162 18.77 12.16 6.33
N GLU A 163 18.33 10.99 6.81
CA GLU A 163 17.66 10.01 5.96
C GLU A 163 16.27 10.47 5.52
N THR A 164 15.56 11.26 6.35
CA THR A 164 14.28 11.89 5.96
C THR A 164 14.48 12.87 4.82
N ARG A 165 15.45 13.79 4.90
CA ARG A 165 15.75 14.74 3.82
C ARG A 165 16.18 14.03 2.53
N LYS A 166 16.98 12.98 2.64
CA LYS A 166 17.40 12.14 1.52
C LYS A 166 16.20 11.45 0.86
N MET A 167 15.30 10.91 1.66
CA MET A 167 14.06 10.28 1.19
C MET A 167 13.21 11.30 0.42
N VAL A 168 12.90 12.46 1.00
CA VAL A 168 12.11 13.50 0.32
C VAL A 168 12.73 13.88 -1.03
N LYS A 169 14.05 14.09 -1.07
CA LYS A 169 14.78 14.38 -2.31
C LYS A 169 14.66 13.29 -3.37
N SER A 170 14.48 12.02 -2.97
CA SER A 170 14.35 10.91 -3.93
C SER A 170 13.01 10.91 -4.68
N PHE A 171 12.01 11.69 -4.20
CA PHE A 171 10.70 11.83 -4.83
C PHE A 171 10.57 13.07 -5.74
N GLU A 172 11.66 13.83 -5.95
CA GLU A 172 11.66 14.96 -6.90
C GLU A 172 11.16 14.51 -8.30
N GLY A 173 10.48 15.43 -8.99
CA GLY A 173 9.90 15.17 -10.33
C GLY A 173 8.43 14.77 -10.33
N GLY A 174 7.74 14.87 -9.19
CA GLY A 174 6.29 14.63 -9.10
C GLY A 174 5.73 14.87 -7.72
N THR A 175 4.41 14.71 -7.56
CA THR A 175 3.76 14.87 -6.26
C THR A 175 4.14 13.74 -5.30
N HIS A 176 4.41 14.13 -4.03
CA HIS A 176 4.84 13.24 -2.97
C HIS A 176 4.03 13.45 -1.69
N ILE A 177 3.63 12.36 -1.07
CA ILE A 177 3.12 12.33 0.31
C ILE A 177 4.19 11.65 1.17
N ALA A 178 4.90 12.43 1.97
CA ALA A 178 5.94 11.90 2.84
C ALA A 178 5.33 10.96 3.90
N ASN A 179 5.83 9.75 3.95
CA ASN A 179 5.40 8.70 4.89
C ASN A 179 6.55 7.71 5.11
N LEU A 180 6.38 6.83 6.08
CA LEU A 180 7.20 5.63 6.19
C LEU A 180 6.80 4.61 5.11
N GLY A 181 7.69 3.71 4.78
CA GLY A 181 7.43 2.60 3.85
C GLY A 181 6.60 1.46 4.45
N HIS A 182 6.28 1.54 5.74
CA HIS A 182 5.38 0.64 6.47
C HIS A 182 4.96 1.29 7.80
N GLY A 183 4.11 0.63 8.58
CA GLY A 183 3.80 1.05 9.96
C GLY A 183 5.04 1.02 10.87
N VAL A 184 5.01 1.82 11.93
CA VAL A 184 6.03 1.79 12.99
C VAL A 184 6.02 0.46 13.75
N TYR A 185 7.16 0.07 14.27
CA TYR A 185 7.23 -1.11 15.15
C TYR A 185 6.70 -0.76 16.57
N PRO A 186 6.24 -1.77 17.33
CA PRO A 186 5.59 -1.54 18.63
C PRO A 186 6.47 -0.82 19.67
N ASP A 187 7.79 -0.95 19.56
CA ASP A 187 8.80 -0.36 20.44
C ASP A 187 9.44 0.92 19.89
N THR A 188 8.91 1.46 18.78
CA THR A 188 9.40 2.72 18.21
C THR A 188 9.16 3.88 19.16
N ASN A 189 10.22 4.67 19.43
CA ASN A 189 10.11 5.87 20.25
C ASN A 189 9.24 6.93 19.56
N PRO A 190 8.15 7.42 20.21
CA PRO A 190 7.30 8.48 19.64
C PRO A 190 8.05 9.78 19.29
N ASP A 191 9.12 10.11 20.03
CA ASP A 191 9.92 11.31 19.73
C ASP A 191 10.74 11.16 18.45
N ALA A 192 11.12 9.93 18.07
CA ALA A 192 11.73 9.65 16.77
C ALA A 192 10.73 9.90 15.62
N VAL A 193 9.46 9.51 15.81
CA VAL A 193 8.38 9.83 14.86
C VAL A 193 8.16 11.34 14.77
N ARG A 194 8.21 12.05 15.88
CA ARG A 194 8.12 13.52 15.91
C ARG A 194 9.28 14.15 15.14
N CYS A 195 10.51 13.69 15.35
CA CYS A 195 11.68 14.16 14.61
C CYS A 195 11.48 14.01 13.08
N PHE A 196 10.99 12.86 12.63
CA PHE A 196 10.63 12.64 11.23
C PHE A 196 9.62 13.67 10.71
N ILE A 197 8.51 13.88 11.45
CA ILE A 197 7.46 14.83 11.06
C ILE A 197 7.97 16.26 11.03
N ASP A 198 8.73 16.67 12.05
CA ASP A 198 9.25 18.05 12.16
C ASP A 198 10.30 18.33 11.09
N THR A 199 11.11 17.33 10.72
CA THR A 199 12.03 17.42 9.58
C THR A 199 11.28 17.70 8.29
N ILE A 200 10.19 16.96 8.01
CA ILE A 200 9.38 17.17 6.79
C ILE A 200 8.77 18.55 6.78
N LYS A 201 8.26 19.05 7.92
CA LYS A 201 7.66 20.40 8.02
C LYS A 201 8.68 21.53 7.85
N SER A 202 9.97 21.24 8.02
CA SER A 202 11.06 22.20 7.85
C SER A 202 11.55 22.32 6.40
N LEU A 203 11.07 21.48 5.48
CA LEU A 203 11.42 21.47 4.05
C LEU A 203 10.47 22.31 3.23
#